data_ece3b1908d94009314f5ab22e8060775
#
_entry.id   ece3b1908d94009314f5ab22e8060775
#
_cell.length_a   1.000
_cell.length_b   1.000
_cell.length_c   1.000
_cell.angle_alpha   90.00
_cell.angle_beta   90.00
_cell.angle_gamma   90.00
#
_symmetry.space_group_name_H-M   'P 1'
#
loop_
_entity.id
_entity.type
_entity.pdbx_description
1 polymer ?
#
loop_
_entity_poly.entity_id
_entity_poly.type
_entity_poly.pdbx_seq_one_letter_code
_entity_poly.pdbx_strand_id
1 'polypeptide(L)'
;KRFSKIHPRFSTPSFATIMTGILVAVPSLFMDASLVTDLTSIGTLFAFVLVCGGVLILPRENRSLTKSFSLPYINGQFIVPVLWIVFAYFSRERITGAFSGFGNEQHQEYLFLVFVILSFGFALYSFLKKWSLIPVLGVLCCSYLMIEIPINSWFVFFGWMLAGLLIYLGYGYRKSKLAK
;
A
#
# COMPACT_ATOMS: atom_id res chain seq x y z
N LYS A 1 -13.93 8.60 27.08
CA LYS A 1 -14.91 9.71 27.08
C LYS A 1 -14.27 11.12 27.04
N ARG A 2 -13.00 11.33 27.40
CA ARG A 2 -12.32 12.65 27.31
C ARG A 2 -11.97 13.04 25.85
N PHE A 3 -11.60 12.09 25.02
CA PHE A 3 -11.24 12.32 23.61
C PHE A 3 -12.42 12.67 22.70
N SER A 4 -13.65 12.38 23.13
CA SER A 4 -14.90 12.58 22.37
C SER A 4 -15.67 13.86 22.78
N LYS A 5 -15.12 14.71 23.69
CA LYS A 5 -15.78 15.95 24.08
C LYS A 5 -15.60 17.00 22.98
N ILE A 6 -16.72 17.46 22.44
CA ILE A 6 -16.77 18.53 21.44
C ILE A 6 -16.75 19.87 22.19
N HIS A 7 -15.91 20.79 21.74
CA HIS A 7 -15.85 22.14 22.30
C HIS A 7 -17.10 22.93 21.91
N PRO A 8 -17.82 23.57 22.88
CA PRO A 8 -19.13 24.19 22.60
C PRO A 8 -19.08 25.31 21.57
N ARG A 9 -17.94 26.04 21.45
CA ARG A 9 -17.78 27.18 20.55
C ARG A 9 -17.30 26.81 19.15
N PHE A 10 -16.46 25.76 19.03
CA PHE A 10 -15.80 25.40 17.76
C PHE A 10 -16.34 24.10 17.16
N SER A 11 -17.26 23.41 17.83
CA SER A 11 -17.83 22.11 17.38
C SER A 11 -16.79 21.08 16.96
N THR A 12 -15.58 21.16 17.54
CA THR A 12 -14.45 20.27 17.24
C THR A 12 -13.96 19.58 18.52
N PRO A 13 -13.39 18.36 18.44
CA PRO A 13 -12.81 17.67 19.59
C PRO A 13 -11.44 18.25 19.95
N SER A 14 -11.42 19.43 20.60
CA SER A 14 -10.20 20.23 20.88
C SER A 14 -9.08 19.43 21.54
N PHE A 15 -9.40 18.56 22.49
CA PHE A 15 -8.39 17.75 23.18
C PHE A 15 -7.71 16.75 22.22
N ALA A 16 -8.49 16.07 21.39
CA ALA A 16 -7.94 15.16 20.39
C ALA A 16 -7.06 15.90 19.36
N THR A 17 -7.52 17.07 18.89
CA THR A 17 -6.77 17.90 17.93
C THR A 17 -5.45 18.39 18.49
N ILE A 18 -5.41 18.87 19.74
CA ILE A 18 -4.17 19.33 20.38
C ILE A 18 -3.20 18.16 20.57
N MET A 19 -3.68 17.02 21.06
CA MET A 19 -2.85 15.82 21.24
C MET A 19 -2.28 15.33 19.91
N THR A 20 -3.08 15.28 18.86
CA THR A 20 -2.60 14.90 17.53
C THR A 20 -1.60 15.94 16.98
N GLY A 21 -1.87 17.22 17.19
CA GLY A 21 -0.97 18.30 16.80
C GLY A 21 0.41 18.17 17.44
N ILE A 22 0.47 17.94 18.74
CA ILE A 22 1.74 17.73 19.45
C ILE A 22 2.44 16.46 18.96
N LEU A 23 1.70 15.36 18.79
CA LEU A 23 2.25 14.07 18.35
C LEU A 23 2.84 14.15 16.93
N VAL A 24 2.32 15.01 16.09
CA VAL A 24 2.86 15.25 14.74
C VAL A 24 3.95 16.31 14.73
N ALA A 25 3.75 17.44 15.42
CA ALA A 25 4.68 18.57 15.39
C ALA A 25 6.03 18.24 16.02
N VAL A 26 6.05 17.50 17.13
CA VAL A 26 7.32 17.17 17.81
C VAL A 26 8.24 16.31 16.94
N PRO A 27 7.81 15.17 16.35
CA PRO A 27 8.67 14.43 15.44
C PRO A 27 9.08 15.21 14.20
N SER A 28 8.19 16.02 13.61
CA SER A 28 8.48 16.76 12.39
C SER A 28 9.56 17.83 12.55
N LEU A 29 9.86 18.26 13.78
CA LEU A 29 10.98 19.18 14.07
C LEU A 29 12.36 18.50 13.97
N PHE A 30 12.40 17.17 14.12
CA PHE A 30 13.65 16.39 14.15
C PHE A 30 13.86 15.53 12.91
N MET A 31 12.83 15.39 12.07
CA MET A 31 12.88 14.55 10.87
C MET A 31 13.12 15.40 9.62
N ASP A 32 13.92 14.88 8.70
CA ASP A 32 14.11 15.51 7.40
C ASP A 32 12.81 15.49 6.58
N ALA A 33 12.56 16.58 5.85
CA ALA A 33 11.35 16.71 5.02
C ALA A 33 11.22 15.60 3.97
N SER A 34 12.34 15.12 3.42
CA SER A 34 12.37 13.99 2.47
C SER A 34 11.83 12.71 3.13
N LEU A 35 12.30 12.39 4.33
CA LEU A 35 11.86 11.19 5.06
C LEU A 35 10.35 11.24 5.39
N VAL A 36 9.82 12.42 5.79
CA VAL A 36 8.39 12.60 6.05
C VAL A 36 7.57 12.40 4.79
N THR A 37 8.04 12.94 3.66
CA THR A 37 7.38 12.78 2.34
C THR A 37 7.39 11.30 1.91
N ASP A 38 8.52 10.62 2.06
CA ASP A 38 8.66 9.20 1.73
C ASP A 38 7.73 8.33 2.57
N LEU A 39 7.68 8.56 3.89
CA LEU A 39 6.79 7.82 4.80
C LEU A 39 5.31 8.01 4.45
N THR A 40 4.93 9.24 4.09
CA THR A 40 3.57 9.53 3.66
C THR A 40 3.25 8.81 2.35
N SER A 41 4.20 8.80 1.41
CA SER A 41 4.07 8.11 0.12
C SER A 41 3.96 6.59 0.30
N ILE A 42 4.84 5.97 1.10
CA ILE A 42 4.76 4.53 1.39
C ILE A 42 3.41 4.20 2.04
N GLY A 43 2.99 4.96 3.05
CA GLY A 43 1.74 4.71 3.76
C GLY A 43 0.52 4.76 2.85
N THR A 44 0.44 5.74 1.96
CA THR A 44 -0.68 5.88 1.01
C THR A 44 -0.65 4.81 -0.08
N LEU A 45 0.52 4.53 -0.67
CA LEU A 45 0.67 3.47 -1.68
C LEU A 45 0.37 2.09 -1.09
N PHE A 46 0.83 1.81 0.12
CA PHE A 46 0.54 0.57 0.84
C PHE A 46 -0.96 0.41 1.08
N ALA A 47 -1.66 1.47 1.50
CA ALA A 47 -3.11 1.45 1.66
C ALA A 47 -3.83 1.14 0.33
N PHE A 48 -3.38 1.72 -0.79
CA PHE A 48 -3.93 1.40 -2.11
C PHE A 48 -3.67 -0.04 -2.53
N VAL A 49 -2.50 -0.59 -2.26
CA VAL A 49 -2.20 -2.02 -2.51
C VAL A 49 -3.15 -2.91 -1.72
N LEU A 50 -3.39 -2.60 -0.43
CA LEU A 50 -4.31 -3.37 0.41
C LEU A 50 -5.77 -3.28 -0.10
N VAL A 51 -6.23 -2.10 -0.48
CA VAL A 51 -7.59 -1.90 -1.01
C VAL A 51 -7.76 -2.63 -2.34
N CYS A 52 -6.84 -2.43 -3.28
CA CYS A 52 -6.90 -3.10 -4.58
C CYS A 52 -6.79 -4.63 -4.44
N GLY A 53 -5.89 -5.11 -3.58
CA GLY A 53 -5.75 -6.53 -3.26
C GLY A 53 -7.00 -7.10 -2.59
N GLY A 54 -7.59 -6.36 -1.66
CA GLY A 54 -8.86 -6.72 -1.01
C GLY A 54 -10.01 -6.90 -2.02
N VAL A 55 -10.11 -5.99 -2.97
CA VAL A 55 -11.14 -6.09 -4.05
C VAL A 55 -10.96 -7.35 -4.91
N LEU A 56 -9.70 -7.81 -5.11
CA LEU A 56 -9.42 -9.04 -5.88
C LEU A 56 -9.79 -10.31 -5.12
N ILE A 57 -9.71 -10.30 -3.80
CA ILE A 57 -9.99 -11.46 -2.94
C ILE A 57 -11.48 -11.59 -2.67
N LEU A 58 -12.22 -10.48 -2.61
CA LEU A 58 -13.64 -10.48 -2.31
C LEU A 58 -14.43 -11.20 -3.44
N PRO A 59 -15.29 -12.19 -3.09
CA PRO A 59 -16.15 -12.83 -4.05
C PRO A 59 -17.10 -11.81 -4.70
N ARG A 60 -17.26 -11.90 -5.99
CA ARG A 60 -18.24 -11.11 -6.74
C ARG A 60 -19.64 -11.60 -6.40
N GLU A 61 -20.26 -10.94 -5.43
CA GLU A 61 -21.68 -11.11 -5.20
C GLU A 61 -22.46 -10.39 -6.31
N ASN A 62 -23.38 -11.10 -6.98
CA ASN A 62 -24.29 -10.52 -7.97
C ASN A 62 -25.22 -9.52 -7.25
N ARG A 63 -24.74 -8.32 -6.99
CA ARG A 63 -25.56 -7.21 -6.47
C ARG A 63 -26.47 -6.70 -7.56
N SER A 64 -27.57 -7.42 -7.80
CA SER A 64 -28.65 -6.99 -8.73
C SER A 64 -29.62 -5.97 -8.13
N LEU A 65 -29.39 -5.45 -6.93
CA LEU A 65 -30.42 -4.75 -6.17
C LEU A 65 -30.26 -3.24 -5.98
N THR A 66 -29.22 -2.60 -6.50
CA THR A 66 -29.17 -1.14 -6.49
C THR A 66 -28.50 -0.64 -7.78
N LYS A 67 -29.12 0.37 -8.41
CA LYS A 67 -28.55 1.15 -9.53
C LYS A 67 -27.32 1.95 -9.05
N SER A 68 -26.32 1.24 -8.54
CA SER A 68 -25.04 1.79 -8.14
C SER A 68 -24.14 1.84 -9.36
N PHE A 69 -23.41 2.93 -9.53
CA PHE A 69 -22.37 3.05 -10.55
C PHE A 69 -21.41 1.85 -10.42
N SER A 70 -21.45 0.96 -11.40
CA SER A 70 -20.52 -0.18 -11.47
C SER A 70 -19.49 0.12 -12.56
N LEU A 71 -18.22 0.13 -12.19
CA LEU A 71 -17.14 0.19 -13.18
C LEU A 71 -17.27 -0.99 -14.16
N PRO A 72 -17.11 -0.73 -15.47
CA PRO A 72 -17.18 -1.80 -16.47
C PRO A 72 -16.10 -2.86 -16.15
N TYR A 73 -16.51 -4.12 -16.22
CA TYR A 73 -15.58 -5.23 -16.09
C TYR A 73 -14.69 -5.30 -17.33
N ILE A 74 -13.45 -4.90 -17.18
CA ILE A 74 -12.43 -5.12 -18.21
C ILE A 74 -11.68 -6.40 -17.83
N ASN A 75 -11.79 -7.40 -18.68
CA ASN A 75 -11.10 -8.67 -18.46
C ASN A 75 -9.58 -8.46 -18.56
N GLY A 76 -8.88 -8.59 -17.44
CA GLY A 76 -7.42 -8.44 -17.34
C GLY A 76 -6.65 -9.68 -17.84
N GLN A 77 -7.33 -10.77 -18.19
CA GLN A 77 -6.72 -12.07 -18.47
C GLN A 77 -5.60 -12.00 -19.51
N PHE A 78 -5.81 -11.29 -20.63
CA PHE A 78 -4.80 -11.15 -21.68
C PHE A 78 -4.02 -9.84 -21.57
N ILE A 79 -4.66 -8.78 -21.09
CA ILE A 79 -4.08 -7.44 -21.05
C ILE A 79 -2.93 -7.38 -20.01
N VAL A 80 -3.11 -7.99 -18.83
CA VAL A 80 -2.09 -7.97 -17.78
C VAL A 80 -0.80 -8.67 -18.20
N PRO A 81 -0.81 -9.91 -18.75
CA PRO A 81 0.43 -10.53 -19.24
C PRO A 81 1.09 -9.74 -20.38
N VAL A 82 0.30 -9.19 -21.30
CA VAL A 82 0.85 -8.36 -22.39
C VAL A 82 1.53 -7.10 -21.85
N LEU A 83 0.89 -6.40 -20.93
CA LEU A 83 1.48 -5.24 -20.25
C LEU A 83 2.75 -5.63 -19.46
N TRP A 84 2.76 -6.79 -18.83
CA TRP A 84 3.92 -7.30 -18.12
C TRP A 84 5.09 -7.58 -19.09
N ILE A 85 4.83 -8.18 -20.26
CA ILE A 85 5.85 -8.41 -21.29
C ILE A 85 6.42 -7.08 -21.79
N VAL A 86 5.57 -6.09 -22.06
CA VAL A 86 6.00 -4.74 -22.46
C VAL A 86 6.85 -4.12 -21.36
N PHE A 87 6.43 -4.17 -20.11
CA PHE A 87 7.22 -3.70 -18.97
C PHE A 87 8.58 -4.38 -18.88
N ALA A 88 8.63 -5.72 -18.98
CA ALA A 88 9.87 -6.50 -18.94
C ALA A 88 10.81 -6.12 -20.10
N TYR A 89 10.26 -5.87 -21.30
CA TYR A 89 11.03 -5.45 -22.45
C TYR A 89 11.68 -4.06 -22.24
N PHE A 90 10.94 -3.10 -21.72
CA PHE A 90 11.47 -1.76 -21.42
C PHE A 90 12.44 -1.77 -20.23
N SER A 91 12.23 -2.63 -19.25
CA SER A 91 13.06 -2.75 -18.05
C SER A 91 14.21 -3.74 -18.19
N ARG A 92 14.44 -4.31 -19.39
CA ARG A 92 15.45 -5.36 -19.61
C ARG A 92 16.87 -4.96 -19.19
N GLU A 93 17.25 -3.71 -19.47
CA GLU A 93 18.59 -3.20 -19.13
C GLU A 93 18.77 -3.10 -17.60
N ARG A 94 17.74 -2.67 -16.88
CA ARG A 94 17.74 -2.63 -15.42
C ARG A 94 17.72 -4.04 -14.83
N ILE A 95 16.95 -4.96 -15.42
CA ILE A 95 16.89 -6.36 -14.99
C ILE A 95 18.26 -7.03 -15.16
N THR A 96 18.90 -6.88 -16.33
CA THR A 96 20.23 -7.47 -16.58
C THR A 96 21.32 -6.82 -15.73
N GLY A 97 21.24 -5.49 -15.50
CA GLY A 97 22.12 -4.75 -14.58
C GLY A 97 22.01 -5.24 -13.15
N ALA A 98 20.79 -5.43 -12.66
CA ALA A 98 20.52 -5.96 -11.33
C ALA A 98 21.03 -7.41 -11.13
N PHE A 99 20.96 -8.23 -12.18
CA PHE A 99 21.55 -9.59 -12.14
C PHE A 99 23.08 -9.59 -12.16
N SER A 100 23.71 -8.70 -12.90
CA SER A 100 25.18 -8.61 -12.97
C SER A 100 25.80 -7.87 -11.77
N GLY A 101 25.01 -7.03 -11.08
CA GLY A 101 25.41 -6.33 -9.86
C GLY A 101 25.24 -7.13 -8.56
N PHE A 102 25.00 -8.42 -8.65
CA PHE A 102 24.87 -9.31 -7.48
C PHE A 102 26.17 -9.31 -6.65
N GLY A 103 26.17 -8.52 -5.56
CA GLY A 103 27.35 -8.39 -4.68
C GLY A 103 27.74 -6.96 -4.32
N ASN A 104 27.29 -5.96 -5.04
CA ASN A 104 27.46 -4.56 -4.66
C ASN A 104 26.28 -4.10 -3.78
N GLU A 105 26.54 -3.23 -2.80
CA GLU A 105 25.58 -2.78 -1.75
C GLU A 105 24.32 -2.01 -2.27
N GLN A 106 23.80 -2.36 -3.42
CA GLN A 106 22.62 -1.73 -4.03
C GLN A 106 21.35 -2.47 -3.58
N HIS A 107 20.98 -2.32 -2.33
CA HIS A 107 19.77 -2.91 -1.75
C HIS A 107 18.50 -2.61 -2.55
N GLN A 108 18.47 -1.51 -3.29
CA GLN A 108 17.32 -1.10 -4.09
C GLN A 108 17.11 -1.99 -5.31
N GLU A 109 18.19 -2.49 -5.92
CA GLU A 109 18.12 -3.43 -7.04
C GLU A 109 17.58 -4.80 -6.62
N TYR A 110 17.86 -5.25 -5.39
CA TYR A 110 17.25 -6.47 -4.85
C TYR A 110 15.73 -6.36 -4.69
N LEU A 111 15.25 -5.21 -4.19
CA LEU A 111 13.81 -4.96 -4.09
C LEU A 111 13.14 -4.97 -5.47
N PHE A 112 13.82 -4.40 -6.47
CA PHE A 112 13.33 -4.42 -7.84
C PHE A 112 13.25 -5.84 -8.42
N LEU A 113 14.27 -6.69 -8.20
CA LEU A 113 14.22 -8.10 -8.63
C LEU A 113 13.10 -8.88 -7.95
N VAL A 114 12.92 -8.69 -6.64
CA VAL A 114 11.79 -9.30 -5.89
C VAL A 114 10.46 -8.87 -6.51
N PHE A 115 10.32 -7.58 -6.83
CA PHE A 115 9.10 -7.09 -7.50
C PHE A 115 8.89 -7.74 -8.87
N VAL A 116 9.92 -7.87 -9.71
CA VAL A 116 9.80 -8.49 -11.02
C VAL A 116 9.29 -9.93 -10.90
N ILE A 117 9.82 -10.69 -9.93
CA ILE A 117 9.38 -12.07 -9.66
C ILE A 117 7.93 -12.11 -9.16
N LEU A 118 7.58 -11.26 -8.18
CA LEU A 118 6.23 -11.20 -7.63
C LEU A 118 5.21 -10.72 -8.68
N SER A 119 5.56 -9.71 -9.49
CA SER A 119 4.70 -9.19 -10.54
C SER A 119 4.46 -10.22 -11.65
N PHE A 120 5.47 -11.04 -11.98
CA PHE A 120 5.32 -12.16 -12.90
C PHE A 120 4.33 -13.20 -12.35
N GLY A 121 4.52 -13.61 -11.09
CA GLY A 121 3.58 -14.52 -10.41
C GLY A 121 2.16 -13.97 -10.39
N PHE A 122 2.01 -12.66 -10.15
CA PHE A 122 0.73 -11.98 -10.13
C PHE A 122 0.07 -11.90 -11.52
N ALA A 123 0.87 -11.68 -12.57
CA ALA A 123 0.41 -11.71 -13.96
C ALA A 123 -0.08 -13.12 -14.38
N LEU A 124 0.65 -14.17 -14.01
CA LEU A 124 0.24 -15.56 -14.23
C LEU A 124 -1.06 -15.90 -13.48
N TYR A 125 -1.16 -15.49 -12.22
CA TYR A 125 -2.34 -15.74 -11.41
C TYR A 125 -3.56 -14.97 -11.91
N SER A 126 -3.37 -13.75 -12.42
CA SER A 126 -4.40 -12.96 -13.07
C SER A 126 -4.92 -13.63 -14.35
N PHE A 127 -4.03 -14.27 -15.12
CA PHE A 127 -4.39 -15.05 -16.30
C PHE A 127 -5.28 -16.25 -15.93
N LEU A 128 -4.94 -16.98 -14.88
CA LEU A 128 -5.68 -18.18 -14.44
C LEU A 128 -7.05 -17.84 -13.83
N LYS A 129 -7.13 -16.78 -13.01
CA LYS A 129 -8.33 -16.41 -12.24
C LYS A 129 -9.25 -15.42 -12.96
N LYS A 130 -8.90 -14.94 -14.15
CA LYS A 130 -9.69 -13.94 -14.92
C LYS A 130 -9.99 -12.68 -14.10
N TRP A 131 -8.99 -12.15 -13.42
CA TRP A 131 -9.15 -10.98 -12.57
C TRP A 131 -9.44 -9.71 -13.37
N SER A 132 -10.11 -8.74 -12.72
CA SER A 132 -10.35 -7.43 -13.30
C SER A 132 -9.05 -6.66 -13.48
N LEU A 133 -8.90 -6.00 -14.64
CA LEU A 133 -7.69 -5.23 -14.99
C LEU A 133 -7.38 -4.11 -13.98
N ILE A 134 -8.40 -3.35 -13.57
CA ILE A 134 -8.22 -2.13 -12.77
C ILE A 134 -7.57 -2.41 -11.41
N PRO A 135 -8.07 -3.34 -10.56
CA PRO A 135 -7.41 -3.63 -9.29
C PRO A 135 -6.02 -4.25 -9.45
N VAL A 136 -5.81 -5.09 -10.49
CA VAL A 136 -4.50 -5.68 -10.76
C VAL A 136 -3.46 -4.61 -11.10
N LEU A 137 -3.80 -3.67 -12.00
CA LEU A 137 -2.94 -2.54 -12.31
C LEU A 137 -2.68 -1.66 -11.08
N GLY A 138 -3.71 -1.43 -10.25
CA GLY A 138 -3.56 -0.69 -9.01
C GLY A 138 -2.51 -1.31 -8.09
N VAL A 139 -2.56 -2.63 -7.86
CA VAL A 139 -1.55 -3.34 -7.05
C VAL A 139 -0.17 -3.22 -7.68
N LEU A 140 -0.03 -3.50 -8.99
CA LEU A 140 1.27 -3.50 -9.67
C LEU A 140 1.90 -2.10 -9.71
N CYS A 141 1.14 -1.07 -10.10
CA CYS A 141 1.66 0.30 -10.16
C CYS A 141 2.04 0.84 -8.79
N CYS A 142 1.19 0.66 -7.77
CA CYS A 142 1.49 1.12 -6.42
C CYS A 142 2.71 0.38 -5.84
N SER A 143 2.82 -0.94 -6.05
CA SER A 143 3.98 -1.71 -5.60
C SER A 143 5.26 -1.28 -6.30
N TYR A 144 5.21 -0.98 -7.61
CA TYR A 144 6.36 -0.46 -8.34
C TYR A 144 6.85 0.88 -7.78
N LEU A 145 5.92 1.83 -7.56
CA LEU A 145 6.26 3.13 -6.98
C LEU A 145 6.84 3.02 -5.57
N MET A 146 6.35 2.06 -4.77
CA MET A 146 6.89 1.82 -3.43
C MET A 146 8.36 1.40 -3.45
N ILE A 147 8.79 0.62 -4.42
CA ILE A 147 10.17 0.11 -4.52
C ILE A 147 11.16 1.22 -4.84
N GLU A 148 10.74 2.27 -5.54
CA GLU A 148 11.59 3.42 -5.87
C GLU A 148 11.91 4.28 -4.64
N ILE A 149 11.22 4.07 -3.51
CA ILE A 149 11.46 4.81 -2.27
C ILE A 149 12.69 4.23 -1.54
N PRO A 150 13.59 5.09 -0.99
CA PRO A 150 14.80 4.65 -0.32
C PRO A 150 14.55 3.65 0.81
N ILE A 151 15.45 2.66 0.94
CA ILE A 151 15.32 1.57 1.92
C ILE A 151 15.26 2.05 3.37
N ASN A 152 15.90 3.17 3.69
CA ASN A 152 15.86 3.76 5.02
C ASN A 152 14.43 4.11 5.46
N SER A 153 13.63 4.64 4.52
CA SER A 153 12.23 4.99 4.76
C SER A 153 11.38 3.74 5.01
N TRP A 154 11.74 2.61 4.41
CA TRP A 154 11.09 1.32 4.66
C TRP A 154 11.29 0.81 6.09
N PHE A 155 12.50 0.91 6.65
CA PHE A 155 12.75 0.51 8.03
C PHE A 155 11.92 1.32 9.02
N VAL A 156 11.83 2.63 8.80
CA VAL A 156 11.02 3.52 9.65
C VAL A 156 9.53 3.18 9.51
N PHE A 157 9.05 2.95 8.28
CA PHE A 157 7.67 2.55 8.01
C PHE A 157 7.30 1.23 8.72
N PHE A 158 8.13 0.20 8.59
CA PHE A 158 7.88 -1.07 9.26
C PHE A 158 7.94 -0.94 10.79
N GLY A 159 8.84 -0.12 11.32
CA GLY A 159 8.91 0.17 12.75
C GLY A 159 7.59 0.78 13.26
N TRP A 160 7.06 1.79 12.59
CA TRP A 160 5.77 2.41 12.92
C TRP A 160 4.59 1.44 12.72
N MET A 161 4.61 0.64 11.68
CA MET A 161 3.58 -0.36 11.42
C MET A 161 3.55 -1.42 12.53
N LEU A 162 4.72 -1.91 12.97
CA LEU A 162 4.82 -2.85 14.09
C LEU A 162 4.31 -2.24 15.39
N ALA A 163 4.69 -1.00 15.69
CA ALA A 163 4.19 -0.30 16.88
C ALA A 163 2.66 -0.17 16.84
N GLY A 164 2.09 0.21 15.70
CA GLY A 164 0.64 0.27 15.51
C GLY A 164 -0.04 -1.09 15.67
N LEU A 165 0.56 -2.16 15.12
CA LEU A 165 0.04 -3.53 15.24
C LEU A 165 0.07 -4.01 16.68
N LEU A 166 1.12 -3.74 17.44
CA LEU A 166 1.21 -4.09 18.86
C LEU A 166 0.12 -3.39 19.69
N ILE A 167 -0.11 -2.09 19.44
CA ILE A 167 -1.19 -1.34 20.08
C ILE A 167 -2.55 -1.94 19.69
N TYR A 168 -2.75 -2.29 18.44
CA TYR A 168 -3.99 -2.90 17.97
C TYR A 168 -4.23 -4.27 18.63
N LEU A 169 -3.24 -5.16 18.67
CA LEU A 169 -3.36 -6.48 19.27
C LEU A 169 -3.53 -6.39 20.80
N GLY A 170 -2.81 -5.49 21.46
CA GLY A 170 -2.87 -5.35 22.92
C GLY A 170 -4.18 -4.71 23.42
N TYR A 171 -4.67 -3.70 22.70
CA TYR A 171 -5.81 -2.91 23.12
C TYR A 171 -7.03 -3.04 22.21
N GLY A 172 -6.85 -2.88 20.89
CA GLY A 172 -7.94 -2.83 19.92
C GLY A 172 -8.69 -4.15 19.80
N TYR A 173 -7.97 -5.24 19.62
CA TYR A 173 -8.54 -6.58 19.46
C TYR A 173 -9.38 -7.01 20.67
N ARG A 174 -8.89 -6.76 21.90
CA ARG A 174 -9.61 -7.14 23.13
C ARG A 174 -10.84 -6.29 23.44
N LYS A 175 -10.93 -5.06 22.92
CA LYS A 175 -12.06 -4.13 23.15
C LYS A 175 -12.95 -3.92 21.92
N SER A 176 -12.71 -4.63 20.85
CA SER A 176 -13.54 -4.57 19.63
C SER A 176 -14.91 -5.21 19.93
N LYS A 177 -15.99 -4.47 19.61
CA LYS A 177 -17.35 -4.98 19.68
C LYS A 177 -17.67 -6.05 18.61
N LEU A 178 -16.77 -6.21 17.62
CA LEU A 178 -16.87 -7.20 16.55
C LEU A 178 -16.22 -8.54 16.91
N ALA A 179 -15.53 -8.64 18.05
CA ALA A 179 -14.89 -9.86 18.55
C ALA A 179 -15.82 -10.71 19.45
N LYS A 180 -17.15 -10.44 19.41
CA LYS A 180 -18.18 -11.27 20.05
C LYS A 180 -19.01 -11.96 19.00
#